data_1580e41d72f6275d4d3021f3a120d9e2
#
_entry.id   1580e41d72f6275d4d3021f3a120d9e2
#
_cell.length_a   1.000
_cell.length_b   1.000
_cell.length_c   1.000
_cell.angle_alpha   90.00
_cell.angle_beta   90.00
_cell.angle_gamma   90.00
#
_symmetry.space_group_name_H-M   'P 1'
#
loop_
_entity.id
_entity.type
_entity.pdbx_description
1 polymer ?
#
loop_
_entity_poly.entity_id
_entity_poly.type
_entity_poly.pdbx_seq_one_letter_code
_entity_poly.pdbx_strand_id
1 'polypeptide(L)'
;MKSKDDIQDLALKAVGNKERCSVGVSMGVGKTLIGLKHMAAHYTDYSRFLVVAPKRSIFQSWIDDAKKFNMEYLLGSITFTTYISLIKQPTSYDVIYLDECHSLLYTHEPWLSNYHGKILGLTGTPPKMAKSEKGEMVGQFCPVVYKYVVDSAVDDKILNDYRIMLHGVEFDTNKTLKVEKNGKVWFTSEV
;
A
#
# COMPACT_ATOMS: atom_id res chain seq x y z
N MET A 1 -10.09 -1.69 -23.72
CA MET A 1 -10.05 -2.44 -22.44
C MET A 1 -8.62 -2.87 -22.21
N LYS A 2 -8.05 -2.49 -21.08
CA LYS A 2 -6.71 -2.94 -20.66
C LYS A 2 -6.82 -4.21 -19.84
N SER A 3 -5.91 -5.15 -20.05
CA SER A 3 -5.77 -6.31 -19.18
C SER A 3 -5.05 -5.93 -17.88
N LYS A 4 -5.08 -6.83 -16.86
CA LYS A 4 -4.28 -6.65 -15.64
C LYS A 4 -2.79 -6.56 -15.94
N ASP A 5 -2.31 -7.36 -16.90
CA ASP A 5 -0.90 -7.36 -17.30
C ASP A 5 -0.50 -6.04 -17.97
N ASP A 6 -1.34 -5.49 -18.87
CA ASP A 6 -1.09 -4.17 -19.47
C ASP A 6 -0.92 -3.08 -18.41
N ILE A 7 -1.76 -3.11 -17.36
CA ILE A 7 -1.72 -2.10 -16.28
C ILE A 7 -0.45 -2.28 -15.43
N GLN A 8 -0.09 -3.52 -15.13
CA GLN A 8 1.13 -3.82 -14.37
C GLN A 8 2.37 -3.39 -15.16
N ASP A 9 2.42 -3.65 -16.45
CA ASP A 9 3.53 -3.26 -17.32
C ASP A 9 3.63 -1.74 -17.48
N LEU A 10 2.48 -1.04 -17.60
CA LEU A 10 2.45 0.43 -17.59
C LEU A 10 2.94 1.00 -16.26
N ALA A 11 2.56 0.39 -15.15
CA ALA A 11 3.02 0.79 -13.82
C ALA A 11 4.54 0.62 -13.69
N LEU A 12 5.08 -0.54 -14.09
CA LEU A 12 6.51 -0.81 -14.08
C LEU A 12 7.29 0.11 -15.02
N LYS A 13 6.74 0.41 -16.20
CA LYS A 13 7.32 1.39 -17.13
C LYS A 13 7.37 2.79 -16.51
N ALA A 14 6.35 3.20 -15.77
CA ALA A 14 6.34 4.49 -15.08
C ALA A 14 7.32 4.55 -13.91
N VAL A 15 7.54 3.44 -13.22
CA VAL A 15 8.60 3.29 -12.20
C VAL A 15 9.98 3.46 -12.87
N GLY A 16 10.27 2.72 -13.93
CA GLY A 16 11.53 2.80 -14.67
C GLY A 16 12.74 2.74 -13.73
N ASN A 17 13.67 3.67 -13.90
CA ASN A 17 14.90 3.75 -13.09
C ASN A 17 14.78 4.69 -11.89
N LYS A 18 13.57 5.05 -11.46
CA LYS A 18 13.39 5.96 -10.33
C LYS A 18 13.84 5.33 -9.03
N GLU A 19 14.62 6.10 -8.26
CA GLU A 19 15.11 5.65 -6.96
C GLU A 19 14.01 5.60 -5.90
N ARG A 20 13.05 6.55 -5.97
CA ARG A 20 11.97 6.69 -4.99
C ARG A 20 10.67 7.03 -5.71
N CYS A 21 9.72 6.12 -5.68
CA CYS A 21 8.43 6.35 -6.30
C CYS A 21 7.35 5.41 -5.72
N SER A 22 6.11 5.64 -6.09
CA SER A 22 5.02 4.71 -5.80
C SER A 22 4.05 4.60 -6.97
N VAL A 23 3.30 3.51 -6.98
CA VAL A 23 2.20 3.27 -7.89
C VAL A 23 0.89 3.15 -7.12
N GLY A 24 -0.12 3.90 -7.58
CA GLY A 24 -1.49 3.86 -7.08
C GLY A 24 -2.35 3.04 -8.03
N VAL A 25 -2.60 1.78 -7.69
CA VAL A 25 -3.44 0.90 -8.52
C VAL A 25 -4.56 0.30 -7.69
N SER A 26 -5.77 0.28 -8.25
CA SER A 26 -6.95 -0.24 -7.55
C SER A 26 -6.77 -1.68 -7.09
N MET A 27 -7.56 -2.09 -6.08
CA MET A 27 -7.59 -3.47 -5.63
C MET A 27 -7.93 -4.42 -6.79
N GLY A 28 -7.43 -5.64 -6.75
CA GLY A 28 -7.69 -6.65 -7.80
C GLY A 28 -6.78 -6.56 -9.04
N VAL A 29 -6.01 -5.49 -9.21
CA VAL A 29 -5.03 -5.35 -10.33
C VAL A 29 -3.75 -6.17 -10.08
N GLY A 30 -3.42 -6.49 -8.83
CA GLY A 30 -2.22 -7.26 -8.47
C GLY A 30 -1.04 -6.37 -8.07
N LYS A 31 -1.22 -5.51 -7.06
CA LYS A 31 -0.15 -4.67 -6.48
C LYS A 31 1.08 -5.48 -6.07
N THR A 32 0.84 -6.59 -5.37
CA THR A 32 1.90 -7.52 -4.94
C THR A 32 2.71 -8.02 -6.13
N LEU A 33 2.04 -8.39 -7.24
CA LEU A 33 2.72 -8.87 -8.45
C LEU A 33 3.55 -7.76 -9.11
N ILE A 34 3.12 -6.51 -9.09
CA ILE A 34 3.96 -5.37 -9.54
C ILE A 34 5.24 -5.31 -8.69
N GLY A 35 5.12 -5.42 -7.36
CA GLY A 35 6.26 -5.47 -6.46
C GLY A 35 7.20 -6.64 -6.75
N LEU A 36 6.67 -7.84 -6.94
CA LEU A 36 7.44 -9.04 -7.26
C LEU A 36 8.12 -8.95 -8.63
N LYS A 37 7.43 -8.47 -9.68
CA LYS A 37 8.03 -8.23 -11.00
C LYS A 37 9.17 -7.21 -10.93
N HIS A 38 8.99 -6.12 -10.18
CA HIS A 38 10.06 -5.14 -9.94
C HIS A 38 11.23 -5.76 -9.19
N MET A 39 10.95 -6.57 -8.17
CA MET A 39 11.95 -7.28 -7.37
C MET A 39 12.77 -8.23 -8.24
N ALA A 40 12.10 -9.02 -9.11
CA ALA A 40 12.75 -9.93 -10.06
C ALA A 40 13.70 -9.20 -11.02
N ALA A 41 13.33 -8.01 -11.47
CA ALA A 41 14.17 -7.19 -12.36
C ALA A 41 15.44 -6.62 -11.66
N HIS A 42 15.45 -6.58 -10.33
CA HIS A 42 16.58 -6.09 -9.52
C HIS A 42 17.27 -7.20 -8.72
N TYR A 43 16.88 -8.45 -8.94
CA TYR A 43 17.37 -9.58 -8.18
C TYR A 43 18.81 -9.98 -8.59
N THR A 44 19.62 -10.20 -7.59
CA THR A 44 20.90 -10.91 -7.64
C THR A 44 20.98 -11.83 -6.42
N ASP A 45 21.90 -12.76 -6.40
CA ASP A 45 22.09 -13.69 -5.25
C ASP A 45 22.45 -12.97 -3.93
N TYR A 46 22.88 -11.71 -4.01
CA TYR A 46 23.24 -10.88 -2.86
C TYR A 46 22.18 -9.83 -2.51
N SER A 47 21.09 -9.76 -3.26
CA SER A 47 20.04 -8.76 -3.05
C SER A 47 19.34 -8.96 -1.72
N ARG A 48 19.05 -7.85 -1.05
CA ARG A 48 18.27 -7.81 0.20
C ARG A 48 17.11 -6.86 0.05
N PHE A 49 15.93 -7.42 0.13
CA PHE A 49 14.67 -6.69 -0.01
C PHE A 49 13.95 -6.59 1.33
N LEU A 50 13.31 -5.45 1.60
CA LEU A 50 12.44 -5.27 2.75
C LEU A 50 11.02 -5.00 2.28
N VAL A 51 10.07 -5.84 2.67
CA VAL A 51 8.65 -5.60 2.47
C VAL A 51 8.05 -5.10 3.77
N VAL A 52 7.50 -3.90 3.72
CA VAL A 52 6.85 -3.23 4.86
C VAL A 52 5.36 -3.20 4.61
N ALA A 53 4.56 -3.75 5.51
CA ALA A 53 3.11 -3.78 5.39
C ALA A 53 2.40 -3.34 6.69
N PRO A 54 1.14 -2.88 6.63
CA PRO A 54 0.40 -2.48 7.82
C PRO A 54 0.18 -3.60 8.84
N LYS A 55 0.04 -4.84 8.36
CA LYS A 55 -0.27 -6.02 9.18
C LYS A 55 0.50 -7.24 8.71
N ARG A 56 0.85 -8.13 9.64
CA ARG A 56 1.55 -9.40 9.34
C ARG A 56 0.75 -10.33 8.42
N SER A 57 -0.58 -10.29 8.46
CA SER A 57 -1.42 -11.11 7.58
C SER A 57 -1.20 -10.84 6.09
N ILE A 58 -0.67 -9.66 5.73
CA ILE A 58 -0.37 -9.30 4.34
C ILE A 58 0.88 -10.04 3.83
N PHE A 59 1.80 -10.43 4.71
CA PHE A 59 3.01 -11.16 4.31
C PHE A 59 2.67 -12.47 3.60
N GLN A 60 1.62 -13.15 4.05
CA GLN A 60 1.18 -14.39 3.43
C GLN A 60 0.75 -14.16 1.97
N SER A 61 0.09 -13.03 1.66
CA SER A 61 -0.29 -12.70 0.28
C SER A 61 0.93 -12.55 -0.63
N TRP A 62 2.03 -11.97 -0.13
CA TRP A 62 3.29 -11.88 -0.88
C TRP A 62 3.90 -13.24 -1.15
N ILE A 63 3.89 -14.13 -0.14
CA ILE A 63 4.40 -15.50 -0.27
C ILE A 63 3.56 -16.32 -1.26
N ASP A 64 2.24 -16.22 -1.16
CA ASP A 64 1.31 -16.95 -2.01
C ASP A 64 1.39 -16.48 -3.47
N ASP A 65 1.48 -15.16 -3.69
CA ASP A 65 1.67 -14.60 -5.03
C ASP A 65 3.05 -14.98 -5.60
N ALA A 66 4.12 -14.98 -4.81
CA ALA A 66 5.43 -15.43 -5.27
C ALA A 66 5.38 -16.90 -5.74
N LYS A 67 4.72 -17.78 -5.01
CA LYS A 67 4.51 -19.17 -5.40
C LYS A 67 3.65 -19.29 -6.65
N LYS A 68 2.52 -18.58 -6.68
CA LYS A 68 1.56 -18.60 -7.80
C LYS A 68 2.18 -18.20 -9.14
N PHE A 69 3.14 -17.27 -9.10
CA PHE A 69 3.79 -16.73 -10.30
C PHE A 69 5.22 -17.26 -10.52
N ASN A 70 5.60 -18.38 -9.88
CA ASN A 70 6.91 -19.03 -10.00
C ASN A 70 8.09 -18.10 -9.65
N MET A 71 7.92 -17.30 -8.60
CA MET A 71 8.92 -16.34 -8.09
C MET A 71 9.39 -16.69 -6.68
N GLU A 72 9.27 -17.96 -6.25
CA GLU A 72 9.68 -18.42 -4.90
C GLU A 72 11.15 -18.19 -4.62
N TYR A 73 11.99 -18.15 -5.67
CA TYR A 73 13.42 -17.89 -5.54
C TYR A 73 13.72 -16.52 -4.91
N LEU A 74 12.77 -15.57 -4.97
CA LEU A 74 12.91 -14.26 -4.33
C LEU A 74 12.75 -14.32 -2.81
N LEU A 75 12.01 -15.31 -2.29
CA LEU A 75 11.60 -15.35 -0.87
C LEU A 75 12.79 -15.38 0.09
N GLY A 76 13.88 -16.01 -0.30
CA GLY A 76 15.11 -16.05 0.50
C GLY A 76 15.79 -14.69 0.68
N SER A 77 15.52 -13.73 -0.22
CA SER A 77 16.08 -12.37 -0.19
C SER A 77 15.13 -11.35 0.45
N ILE A 78 13.92 -11.76 0.87
CA ILE A 78 12.91 -10.86 1.42
C ILE A 78 12.88 -10.93 2.94
N THR A 79 13.02 -9.78 3.58
CA THR A 79 12.66 -9.58 4.98
C THR A 79 11.28 -8.93 5.05
N PHE A 80 10.39 -9.46 5.89
CA PHE A 80 9.06 -8.89 6.10
C PHE A 80 9.00 -8.14 7.43
N THR A 81 8.44 -6.93 7.43
CA THR A 81 8.22 -6.15 8.64
C THR A 81 6.94 -5.34 8.57
N THR A 82 6.47 -4.87 9.70
CA THR A 82 5.34 -3.93 9.76
C THR A 82 5.83 -2.49 9.89
N TYR A 83 4.98 -1.50 9.54
CA TYR A 83 5.32 -0.09 9.73
C TYR A 83 5.75 0.22 11.16
N ILE A 84 5.05 -0.33 12.18
CA ILE A 84 5.41 -0.15 13.60
C ILE A 84 6.84 -0.63 13.92
N SER A 85 7.28 -1.67 13.22
CA SER A 85 8.60 -2.28 13.43
C SER A 85 9.67 -1.79 12.45
N LEU A 86 9.33 -0.93 11.50
CA LEU A 86 10.24 -0.40 10.49
C LEU A 86 11.45 0.28 11.11
N ILE A 87 11.23 1.11 12.14
CA ILE A 87 12.29 1.84 12.84
C ILE A 87 13.34 0.96 13.53
N LYS A 88 13.04 -0.33 13.72
CA LYS A 88 13.95 -1.33 14.32
C LYS A 88 14.77 -2.06 13.26
N GLN A 89 14.47 -1.86 11.98
CA GLN A 89 15.18 -2.52 10.89
C GLN A 89 16.49 -1.79 10.57
N PRO A 90 17.53 -2.50 10.13
CA PRO A 90 18.70 -1.86 9.55
C PRO A 90 18.34 -1.11 8.27
N THR A 91 19.16 -0.16 7.85
CA THR A 91 18.99 0.59 6.60
C THR A 91 19.78 0.01 5.43
N SER A 92 20.27 -1.22 5.55
CA SER A 92 21.18 -1.86 4.60
C SER A 92 20.48 -2.75 3.56
N TYR A 93 19.22 -2.46 3.23
CA TYR A 93 18.48 -3.11 2.15
C TYR A 93 18.73 -2.39 0.83
N ASP A 94 18.70 -3.14 -0.30
CA ASP A 94 18.90 -2.55 -1.63
C ASP A 94 17.60 -1.87 -2.11
N VAL A 95 16.46 -2.52 -1.87
CA VAL A 95 15.14 -1.96 -2.20
C VAL A 95 14.17 -2.23 -1.05
N ILE A 96 13.38 -1.22 -0.71
CA ILE A 96 12.23 -1.39 0.18
C ILE A 96 10.92 -1.25 -0.59
N TYR A 97 9.98 -2.14 -0.28
CA TYR A 97 8.62 -2.16 -0.82
C TYR A 97 7.66 -1.75 0.29
N LEU A 98 7.03 -0.60 0.12
CA LEU A 98 6.07 -0.06 1.09
C LEU A 98 4.66 -0.43 0.65
N ASP A 99 4.17 -1.59 1.11
CA ASP A 99 2.80 -2.03 0.81
C ASP A 99 1.80 -1.20 1.62
N GLU A 100 0.77 -0.70 0.92
CA GLU A 100 -0.14 0.33 1.40
C GLU A 100 0.61 1.56 1.95
N CYS A 101 1.48 2.14 1.10
CA CYS A 101 2.39 3.24 1.46
C CYS A 101 1.68 4.48 2.04
N HIS A 102 0.36 4.62 1.86
CA HIS A 102 -0.46 5.63 2.55
C HIS A 102 -0.54 5.41 4.08
N SER A 103 0.04 4.33 4.60
CA SER A 103 0.20 4.08 6.04
C SER A 103 1.45 4.74 6.64
N LEU A 104 2.25 5.43 5.84
CA LEU A 104 3.37 6.23 6.33
C LEU A 104 2.89 7.36 7.25
N LEU A 105 3.64 7.58 8.33
CA LEU A 105 3.44 8.61 9.32
C LEU A 105 4.77 9.32 9.60
N TYR A 106 4.76 10.52 10.16
CA TYR A 106 5.97 11.27 10.52
C TYR A 106 6.94 10.49 11.42
N THR A 107 6.43 9.56 12.23
CA THR A 107 7.29 8.68 13.06
C THR A 107 8.25 7.81 12.25
N HIS A 108 8.00 7.60 10.96
CA HIS A 108 8.88 6.82 10.05
C HIS A 108 9.93 7.69 9.36
N GLU A 109 9.76 9.02 9.38
CA GLU A 109 10.64 9.97 8.69
C GLU A 109 12.12 9.82 9.06
N PRO A 110 12.53 9.69 10.34
CA PRO A 110 13.94 9.56 10.69
C PRO A 110 14.59 8.33 10.07
N TRP A 111 13.89 7.22 10.02
CA TRP A 111 14.38 5.98 9.41
C TRP A 111 14.48 6.12 7.88
N LEU A 112 13.44 6.64 7.23
CA LEU A 112 13.39 6.83 5.78
C LEU A 112 14.42 7.85 5.29
N SER A 113 14.71 8.88 6.07
CA SER A 113 15.74 9.89 5.75
C SER A 113 17.14 9.31 5.80
N ASN A 114 17.40 8.33 6.66
CA ASN A 114 18.68 7.63 6.77
C ASN A 114 18.79 6.43 5.80
N TYR A 115 17.73 6.10 5.08
CA TYR A 115 17.73 5.03 4.09
C TYR A 115 18.14 5.58 2.72
N HIS A 116 19.16 4.98 2.09
CA HIS A 116 19.74 5.44 0.83
C HIS A 116 19.45 4.52 -0.36
N GLY A 117 18.80 3.38 -0.15
CA GLY A 117 18.40 2.47 -1.22
C GLY A 117 17.12 2.92 -1.93
N LYS A 118 16.63 2.07 -2.84
CA LYS A 118 15.43 2.32 -3.63
C LYS A 118 14.15 2.12 -2.81
N ILE A 119 13.14 2.95 -3.09
CA ILE A 119 11.80 2.85 -2.48
C ILE A 119 10.76 2.68 -3.58
N LEU A 120 10.00 1.59 -3.51
CA LEU A 120 8.79 1.39 -4.29
C LEU A 120 7.57 1.30 -3.37
N GLY A 121 6.74 2.34 -3.36
CA GLY A 121 5.44 2.34 -2.68
C GLY A 121 4.35 1.70 -3.54
N LEU A 122 3.50 0.91 -2.91
CA LEU A 122 2.33 0.29 -3.52
C LEU A 122 1.09 0.71 -2.74
N THR A 123 0.03 1.18 -3.40
CA THR A 123 -1.21 1.52 -2.71
C THR A 123 -2.43 1.41 -3.60
N GLY A 124 -3.56 1.01 -3.04
CA GLY A 124 -4.87 1.07 -3.71
C GLY A 124 -5.55 2.43 -3.54
N THR A 125 -5.15 3.18 -2.54
CA THR A 125 -5.76 4.45 -2.12
C THR A 125 -4.70 5.52 -1.92
N PRO A 126 -4.15 6.10 -3.01
CA PRO A 126 -3.19 7.19 -2.89
C PRO A 126 -3.77 8.35 -2.07
N PRO A 127 -2.98 9.04 -1.22
CA PRO A 127 -3.45 10.18 -0.46
C PRO A 127 -4.09 11.23 -1.37
N LYS A 128 -5.31 11.67 -1.03
CA LYS A 128 -6.04 12.70 -1.80
C LYS A 128 -5.57 14.13 -1.46
N MET A 129 -5.17 14.35 -0.21
CA MET A 129 -4.75 15.64 0.31
C MET A 129 -3.23 15.68 0.46
N ALA A 130 -2.56 16.45 -0.40
CA ALA A 130 -1.10 16.61 -0.38
C ALA A 130 -0.57 17.16 0.96
N LYS A 131 -1.34 18.05 1.60
CA LYS A 131 -0.99 18.65 2.90
C LYS A 131 -1.41 17.82 4.13
N SER A 132 -1.87 16.59 3.96
CA SER A 132 -2.07 15.69 5.09
C SER A 132 -0.76 14.98 5.43
N GLU A 133 -0.57 14.55 6.68
CA GLU A 133 0.60 13.76 7.09
C GLU A 133 0.93 12.64 6.07
N LYS A 134 -0.07 11.87 5.68
CA LYS A 134 0.08 10.80 4.69
C LYS A 134 0.48 11.31 3.30
N GLY A 135 -0.08 12.46 2.89
CA GLY A 135 0.24 13.08 1.62
C GLY A 135 1.66 13.62 1.59
N GLU A 136 2.11 14.26 2.65
CA GLU A 136 3.46 14.77 2.79
C GLU A 136 4.48 13.65 2.82
N MET A 137 4.25 12.61 3.63
CA MET A 137 5.15 11.45 3.72
C MET A 137 5.28 10.69 2.40
N VAL A 138 4.16 10.43 1.73
CA VAL A 138 4.21 9.78 0.40
C VAL A 138 4.86 10.70 -0.63
N GLY A 139 4.54 12.00 -0.62
CA GLY A 139 5.12 12.97 -1.54
C GLY A 139 6.63 13.11 -1.39
N GLN A 140 7.15 13.05 -0.16
CA GLN A 140 8.56 13.18 0.15
C GLN A 140 9.35 11.90 -0.14
N PHE A 141 8.86 10.74 0.28
CA PHE A 141 9.64 9.50 0.27
C PHE A 141 9.33 8.55 -0.88
N CYS A 142 8.12 8.58 -1.43
CA CYS A 142 7.74 7.73 -2.56
C CYS A 142 6.62 8.41 -3.40
N PRO A 143 6.91 9.50 -4.11
CA PRO A 143 5.92 10.22 -4.90
C PRO A 143 5.23 9.30 -5.92
N VAL A 144 3.93 9.52 -6.12
CA VAL A 144 3.11 8.67 -7.00
C VAL A 144 3.41 9.00 -8.46
N VAL A 145 3.94 8.03 -9.19
CA VAL A 145 4.31 8.17 -10.62
C VAL A 145 3.32 7.54 -11.58
N TYR A 146 2.45 6.65 -11.08
CA TYR A 146 1.40 6.01 -11.87
C TYR A 146 0.14 5.86 -11.03
N LYS A 147 -1.02 6.13 -11.66
CA LYS A 147 -2.33 5.96 -11.03
C LYS A 147 -3.27 5.20 -11.97
N TYR A 148 -3.92 4.19 -11.42
CA TYR A 148 -5.02 3.48 -12.07
C TYR A 148 -6.16 3.33 -11.05
N VAL A 149 -7.18 4.14 -11.24
CA VAL A 149 -8.28 4.29 -10.26
C VAL A 149 -9.35 3.22 -10.44
N VAL A 150 -10.23 3.11 -9.43
CA VAL A 150 -11.31 2.10 -9.40
C VAL A 150 -12.26 2.25 -10.60
N ASP A 151 -12.63 3.48 -10.96
CA ASP A 151 -13.53 3.71 -12.09
C ASP A 151 -12.95 3.17 -13.40
N SER A 152 -11.67 3.42 -13.66
CA SER A 152 -10.97 2.83 -14.82
C SER A 152 -10.94 1.30 -14.77
N ALA A 153 -10.84 0.70 -13.58
CA ALA A 153 -10.84 -0.75 -13.41
C ALA A 153 -12.24 -1.37 -13.66
N VAL A 154 -13.29 -0.63 -13.38
CA VAL A 154 -14.68 -1.00 -13.73
C VAL A 154 -14.90 -0.87 -15.23
N ASP A 155 -14.48 0.25 -15.85
CA ASP A 155 -14.57 0.48 -17.30
C ASP A 155 -13.83 -0.59 -18.10
N ASP A 156 -12.66 -0.99 -17.64
CA ASP A 156 -11.86 -2.06 -18.23
C ASP A 156 -12.33 -3.48 -17.83
N LYS A 157 -13.43 -3.60 -17.07
CA LYS A 157 -14.03 -4.87 -16.59
C LYS A 157 -13.06 -5.74 -15.75
N ILE A 158 -12.09 -5.12 -15.10
CA ILE A 158 -11.20 -5.77 -14.14
C ILE A 158 -11.88 -5.91 -12.79
N LEU A 159 -12.70 -4.92 -12.42
CA LEU A 159 -13.58 -4.95 -11.26
C LEU A 159 -15.03 -4.98 -11.71
N ASN A 160 -15.87 -5.62 -10.90
CA ASN A 160 -17.31 -5.57 -11.09
C ASN A 160 -17.83 -4.15 -10.85
N ASP A 161 -18.91 -3.81 -11.53
CA ASP A 161 -19.66 -2.59 -11.26
C ASP A 161 -20.16 -2.58 -9.80
N TYR A 162 -20.24 -1.38 -9.20
CA TYR A 162 -20.65 -1.21 -7.82
C TYR A 162 -21.63 -0.06 -7.68
N ARG A 163 -22.53 -0.18 -6.69
CA ARG A 163 -23.45 0.87 -6.29
C ARG A 163 -23.19 1.27 -4.86
N ILE A 164 -23.01 2.56 -4.61
CA ILE A 164 -22.95 3.11 -3.25
C ILE A 164 -24.35 3.59 -2.90
N MET A 165 -24.97 2.92 -1.91
CA MET A 165 -26.22 3.37 -1.31
C MET A 165 -25.88 4.08 -0.01
N LEU A 166 -26.26 5.37 0.07
CA LEU A 166 -26.14 6.16 1.28
C LEU A 166 -27.49 6.12 2.01
N HIS A 167 -27.48 5.52 3.20
CA HIS A 167 -28.61 5.59 4.11
C HIS A 167 -28.35 6.71 5.11
N GLY A 168 -29.16 7.77 5.03
CA GLY A 168 -29.20 8.79 6.07
C GLY A 168 -29.94 8.20 7.28
N VAL A 169 -29.28 8.21 8.44
CA VAL A 169 -29.91 7.86 9.71
C VAL A 169 -30.02 9.16 10.52
N GLU A 170 -31.24 9.60 10.76
CA GLU A 170 -31.51 10.68 11.70
C GLU A 170 -31.54 10.10 13.11
N PHE A 171 -30.67 10.57 13.96
CA PHE A 171 -30.68 10.21 15.37
C PHE A 171 -31.59 11.21 16.13
N ASP A 172 -32.63 10.69 16.76
CA ASP A 172 -33.38 11.46 17.75
C ASP A 172 -32.53 11.60 19.01
N THR A 173 -31.90 12.76 19.17
CA THR A 173 -31.01 13.03 20.32
C THR A 173 -31.71 12.96 21.67
N ASN A 174 -33.04 12.99 21.70
CA ASN A 174 -33.83 12.83 22.92
C ASN A 174 -34.02 11.37 23.35
N LYS A 175 -33.71 10.43 22.43
CA LYS A 175 -33.84 8.98 22.65
C LYS A 175 -32.49 8.25 22.63
N THR A 176 -31.39 8.98 22.55
CA THR A 176 -30.05 8.40 22.55
C THR A 176 -29.43 8.49 23.94
N LEU A 177 -28.97 7.36 24.46
CA LEU A 177 -28.17 7.33 25.68
C LEU A 177 -26.70 7.65 25.35
N LYS A 178 -26.17 8.64 26.06
CA LYS A 178 -24.75 8.98 26.00
C LYS A 178 -23.99 8.02 26.94
N VAL A 179 -23.20 7.12 26.39
CA VAL A 179 -22.33 6.24 27.19
C VAL A 179 -20.90 6.73 27.08
N GLU A 180 -20.26 7.04 28.20
CA GLU A 180 -18.86 7.42 28.27
C GLU A 180 -18.04 6.22 28.77
N LYS A 181 -17.11 5.73 27.95
CA LYS A 181 -16.21 4.64 28.30
C LYS A 181 -14.79 5.01 27.86
N ASN A 182 -13.86 5.05 28.80
CA ASN A 182 -12.44 5.38 28.53
C ASN A 182 -12.22 6.72 27.81
N GLY A 183 -12.96 7.77 28.19
CA GLY A 183 -12.86 9.09 27.58
C GLY A 183 -13.42 9.20 26.15
N LYS A 184 -14.08 8.16 25.64
CA LYS A 184 -14.80 8.17 24.36
C LYS A 184 -16.30 8.17 24.61
N VAL A 185 -16.99 9.05 23.90
CA VAL A 185 -18.45 9.15 23.94
C VAL A 185 -19.05 8.29 22.84
N TRP A 186 -19.97 7.41 23.21
CA TRP A 186 -20.74 6.59 22.30
C TRP A 186 -22.22 6.95 22.44
N PHE A 187 -22.92 6.97 21.34
CA PHE A 187 -24.37 7.13 21.32
C PHE A 187 -25.00 5.77 21.02
N THR A 188 -25.86 5.29 21.89
CA THR A 188 -26.65 4.07 21.66
C THR A 188 -28.12 4.46 21.58
N SER A 189 -28.84 3.94 20.57
CA SER A 189 -30.30 3.96 20.61
C SER A 189 -30.80 2.86 21.53
N GLU A 190 -31.79 3.14 22.37
CA GLU A 190 -32.57 2.07 22.98
C GLU A 190 -33.27 1.28 21.87
N VAL A 191 -33.08 -0.03 21.84
CA VAL A 191 -33.82 -0.97 21.01
C VAL A 191 -35.08 -1.33 21.72
#